data_c71dc311f9a70f68b1f4bcca1929a84b
#
_entry.id   c71dc311f9a70f68b1f4bcca1929a84b
#
_cell.length_a   1.000
_cell.length_b   1.000
_cell.length_c   1.000
_cell.angle_alpha   90.00
_cell.angle_beta   90.00
_cell.angle_gamma   90.00
#
_symmetry.space_group_name_H-M   'P 1'
#
loop_
_entity.id
_entity.type
_entity.pdbx_description
1 polymer ?
#
loop_
_entity_poly.entity_id
_entity_poly.type
_entity_poly.pdbx_seq_one_letter_code
_entity_poly.pdbx_strand_id
1 'polypeptide(L)'
;MCIRDSSLTDYPEGIQIAEVALGCFWGEEKTFWQVPGVWVTAVGYQGGMTPNPTYREACTGKTGHAEAVRVVFDPSKVSYEMLLKVFWESHDPTQGMRQGNDQGTQYRSAIFVQDEAQRAAAEMSKAMYQAELTKAGYSTITTEIVGPPAPPFYFAEDYHQQYLVKVPNGYCPHHATGVKLPADFAVAVEPIQYVK
;
A
#
# COMPACT_ATOMS: atom_id res chain seq x y z
N MET A 1 -18.98 -5.73 4.63
CA MET A 1 -19.08 -6.60 3.45
C MET A 1 -18.21 -7.81 3.74
N CYS A 2 -18.79 -9.02 3.86
CA CYS A 2 -17.97 -10.22 4.08
C CYS A 2 -17.34 -10.62 2.75
N ILE A 3 -16.03 -10.55 2.65
CA ILE A 3 -15.30 -11.06 1.50
C ILE A 3 -15.39 -12.58 1.55
N ARG A 4 -15.93 -13.19 0.51
CA ARG A 4 -15.76 -14.63 0.26
C ARG A 4 -14.39 -14.80 -0.39
N ASP A 5 -13.65 -15.87 -0.06
CA ASP A 5 -12.29 -16.14 -0.57
C ASP A 5 -12.15 -15.97 -2.09
N SER A 6 -13.20 -16.30 -2.86
CA SER A 6 -13.25 -16.11 -4.30
C SER A 6 -13.11 -14.64 -4.75
N SER A 7 -13.49 -13.66 -3.94
CA SER A 7 -13.37 -12.24 -4.30
C SER A 7 -11.97 -11.68 -4.16
N LEU A 8 -11.03 -12.42 -3.54
CA LEU A 8 -9.64 -12.02 -3.38
C LEU A 8 -8.77 -12.36 -4.61
N THR A 9 -9.25 -13.22 -5.48
CA THR A 9 -8.50 -13.72 -6.66
C THR A 9 -9.28 -13.70 -7.96
N ASP A 10 -10.60 -13.58 -7.92
CA ASP A 10 -11.49 -13.57 -9.10
C ASP A 10 -12.06 -12.15 -9.27
N TYR A 11 -11.43 -11.37 -10.17
CA TYR A 11 -11.76 -9.97 -10.40
C TYR A 11 -12.45 -9.76 -11.74
N PRO A 12 -13.37 -8.77 -11.87
CA PRO A 12 -13.92 -8.37 -13.15
C PRO A 12 -12.84 -7.92 -14.14
N GLU A 13 -13.11 -8.03 -15.42
CA GLU A 13 -12.22 -7.54 -16.47
C GLU A 13 -12.00 -6.02 -16.35
N GLY A 14 -10.76 -5.58 -16.59
CA GLY A 14 -10.37 -4.17 -16.52
C GLY A 14 -10.02 -3.65 -15.12
N ILE A 15 -10.16 -4.45 -14.07
CA ILE A 15 -9.69 -4.11 -12.72
C ILE A 15 -8.16 -4.18 -12.65
N GLN A 16 -7.56 -3.29 -11.88
CA GLN A 16 -6.12 -3.23 -11.65
C GLN A 16 -5.77 -3.50 -10.17
N ILE A 17 -4.49 -3.80 -9.93
CA ILE A 17 -3.96 -4.11 -8.60
C ILE A 17 -2.86 -3.12 -8.26
N ALA A 18 -2.92 -2.56 -7.04
CA ALA A 18 -1.82 -1.87 -6.38
C ALA A 18 -1.44 -2.63 -5.11
N GLU A 19 -0.16 -2.75 -4.82
CA GLU A 19 0.35 -3.44 -3.63
C GLU A 19 1.33 -2.52 -2.91
N VAL A 20 1.07 -2.26 -1.62
CA VAL A 20 1.82 -1.29 -0.81
C VAL A 20 1.98 -1.75 0.63
N ALA A 21 3.01 -1.24 1.30
CA ALA A 21 3.30 -1.45 2.72
C ALA A 21 3.62 -0.11 3.36
N LEU A 22 2.93 0.26 4.43
CA LEU A 22 3.09 1.57 5.10
C LEU A 22 2.98 1.48 6.64
N GLY A 23 3.27 0.31 7.23
CA GLY A 23 3.27 0.05 8.67
C GLY A 23 2.39 -1.13 9.06
N CYS A 24 1.52 -0.99 10.06
CA CYS A 24 0.57 -2.02 10.45
C CYS A 24 -0.57 -2.14 9.42
N PHE A 25 -0.68 -3.29 8.78
CA PHE A 25 -1.61 -3.52 7.67
C PHE A 25 -3.11 -3.41 8.04
N TRP A 26 -3.50 -3.43 9.31
CA TRP A 26 -4.90 -3.21 9.73
C TRP A 26 -5.36 -1.78 9.47
N GLY A 27 -4.52 -0.79 9.83
CA GLY A 27 -4.79 0.62 9.57
C GLY A 27 -4.68 0.97 8.09
N GLU A 28 -3.69 0.37 7.43
CA GLU A 28 -3.47 0.51 5.99
C GLU A 28 -4.67 0.04 5.18
N GLU A 29 -5.14 -1.18 5.44
CA GLU A 29 -6.29 -1.75 4.76
C GLU A 29 -7.52 -0.85 4.92
N LYS A 30 -7.77 -0.36 6.14
CA LYS A 30 -8.86 0.59 6.42
C LYS A 30 -8.74 1.86 5.60
N THR A 31 -7.56 2.38 5.44
CA THR A 31 -7.29 3.60 4.65
C THR A 31 -7.71 3.40 3.20
N PHE A 32 -7.35 2.26 2.59
CA PHE A 32 -7.64 2.02 1.18
C PHE A 32 -9.07 1.57 0.89
N TRP A 33 -9.72 0.76 1.75
CA TRP A 33 -11.11 0.36 1.46
C TRP A 33 -12.12 1.52 1.49
N GLN A 34 -11.74 2.66 2.05
CA GLN A 34 -12.55 3.87 2.09
C GLN A 34 -12.45 4.72 0.81
N VAL A 35 -11.49 4.41 -0.05
CA VAL A 35 -11.28 5.16 -1.30
C VAL A 35 -12.35 4.77 -2.33
N PRO A 36 -13.16 5.73 -2.82
CA PRO A 36 -14.12 5.45 -3.89
C PRO A 36 -13.43 4.91 -5.14
N GLY A 37 -13.93 3.80 -5.69
CA GLY A 37 -13.31 3.12 -6.82
C GLY A 37 -12.46 1.91 -6.44
N VAL A 38 -12.09 1.75 -5.17
CA VAL A 38 -11.52 0.50 -4.66
C VAL A 38 -12.60 -0.57 -4.62
N TRP A 39 -12.33 -1.70 -5.26
CA TRP A 39 -13.23 -2.85 -5.34
C TRP A 39 -13.16 -3.73 -4.09
N VAL A 40 -11.94 -4.11 -3.73
CA VAL A 40 -11.65 -4.95 -2.58
C VAL A 40 -10.21 -4.71 -2.11
N THR A 41 -9.97 -4.91 -0.82
CA THR A 41 -8.65 -4.92 -0.22
C THR A 41 -8.36 -6.27 0.42
N ALA A 42 -7.09 -6.62 0.52
CA ALA A 42 -6.63 -7.78 1.28
C ALA A 42 -5.28 -7.46 1.93
N VAL A 43 -5.06 -8.00 3.12
CA VAL A 43 -3.78 -7.89 3.81
C VAL A 43 -2.93 -9.14 3.62
N GLY A 44 -1.62 -8.98 3.64
CA GLY A 44 -0.69 -10.07 3.41
C GLY A 44 0.76 -9.72 3.72
N TYR A 45 1.65 -10.58 3.24
CA TYR A 45 3.10 -10.49 3.42
C TYR A 45 3.78 -10.48 2.07
N GLN A 46 4.71 -9.53 1.84
CA GLN A 46 5.33 -9.38 0.53
C GLN A 46 6.79 -8.89 0.63
N GLY A 47 7.58 -9.20 -0.40
CA GLY A 47 8.97 -8.71 -0.53
C GLY A 47 10.00 -9.46 0.31
N GLY A 48 9.63 -10.54 0.99
CA GLY A 48 10.55 -11.39 1.74
C GLY A 48 11.04 -12.60 0.97
N MET A 49 11.77 -13.47 1.65
CA MET A 49 12.49 -14.62 1.06
C MET A 49 11.78 -15.96 1.28
N THR A 50 10.84 -16.05 2.23
CA THR A 50 10.18 -17.31 2.59
C THR A 50 8.83 -17.44 1.87
N PRO A 51 8.49 -18.63 1.32
CA PRO A 51 7.17 -18.86 0.76
C PRO A 51 6.13 -19.04 1.87
N ASN A 52 4.92 -18.52 1.64
CA ASN A 52 3.75 -18.69 2.53
C ASN A 52 4.05 -18.44 4.03
N PRO A 53 4.62 -17.27 4.41
CA PRO A 53 4.94 -17.00 5.79
C PRO A 53 3.65 -16.90 6.63
N THR A 54 3.72 -17.31 7.86
CA THR A 54 2.72 -17.04 8.90
C THR A 54 2.99 -15.67 9.54
N TYR A 55 1.97 -15.07 10.17
CA TYR A 55 2.12 -13.85 10.96
C TYR A 55 3.27 -13.95 11.97
N ARG A 56 3.34 -15.08 12.69
CA ARG A 56 4.37 -15.34 13.69
C ARG A 56 5.78 -15.28 13.08
N GLU A 57 5.97 -15.86 11.91
CA GLU A 57 7.25 -15.84 11.19
C GLU A 57 7.59 -14.44 10.69
N ALA A 58 6.63 -13.73 10.10
CA ALA A 58 6.82 -12.36 9.64
C ALA A 58 7.24 -11.43 10.80
N CYS A 59 6.62 -11.54 11.97
CA CYS A 59 6.95 -10.78 13.17
C CYS A 59 8.34 -11.04 13.74
N THR A 60 9.01 -12.14 13.35
CA THR A 60 10.41 -12.36 13.75
C THR A 60 11.39 -11.39 13.08
N GLY A 61 10.99 -10.72 12.01
CA GLY A 61 11.86 -9.90 11.15
C GLY A 61 12.85 -10.71 10.30
N LYS A 62 12.85 -12.06 10.42
CA LYS A 62 13.81 -12.93 9.72
C LYS A 62 13.37 -13.36 8.34
N THR A 63 12.08 -13.25 8.03
CA THR A 63 11.52 -13.60 6.72
C THR A 63 11.79 -12.51 5.65
N GLY A 64 12.06 -11.29 6.08
CA GLY A 64 12.23 -10.14 5.20
C GLY A 64 10.92 -9.62 4.58
N HIS A 65 9.76 -10.22 4.91
CA HIS A 65 8.48 -9.73 4.43
C HIS A 65 8.08 -8.41 5.10
N ALA A 66 7.43 -7.54 4.33
CA ALA A 66 6.64 -6.43 4.86
C ALA A 66 5.18 -6.88 5.04
N GLU A 67 4.52 -6.34 6.06
CA GLU A 67 3.07 -6.29 6.10
C GLU A 67 2.60 -5.43 4.95
N ALA A 68 1.72 -5.94 4.11
CA ALA A 68 1.33 -5.27 2.87
C ALA A 68 -0.18 -5.36 2.65
N VAL A 69 -0.69 -4.39 1.90
CA VAL A 69 -2.09 -4.35 1.44
C VAL A 69 -2.12 -4.48 -0.08
N ARG A 70 -2.89 -5.43 -0.56
CA ARG A 70 -3.32 -5.50 -1.96
C ARG A 70 -4.60 -4.70 -2.10
N VAL A 71 -4.59 -3.73 -3.00
CA VAL A 71 -5.71 -2.86 -3.33
C VAL A 71 -6.14 -3.18 -4.76
N VAL A 72 -7.33 -3.73 -4.91
CA VAL A 72 -7.95 -4.03 -6.20
C VAL A 72 -8.89 -2.88 -6.53
N PHE A 73 -8.70 -2.22 -7.67
CA PHE A 73 -9.40 -0.99 -7.96
C PHE A 73 -9.88 -0.89 -9.41
N ASP A 74 -10.94 -0.13 -9.62
CA ASP A 74 -11.49 0.21 -10.94
C ASP A 74 -10.79 1.47 -11.46
N PRO A 75 -9.91 1.36 -12.46
CA PRO A 75 -9.15 2.51 -12.97
C PRO A 75 -10.01 3.57 -13.67
N SER A 76 -11.27 3.24 -13.98
CA SER A 76 -12.23 4.23 -14.49
C SER A 76 -12.81 5.14 -13.39
N LYS A 77 -12.63 4.78 -12.11
CA LYS A 77 -13.15 5.51 -10.95
C LYS A 77 -12.08 6.12 -10.07
N VAL A 78 -10.93 5.46 -9.96
CA VAL A 78 -9.77 5.94 -9.20
C VAL A 78 -8.49 5.59 -9.93
N SER A 79 -7.59 6.55 -10.10
CA SER A 79 -6.30 6.31 -10.75
C SER A 79 -5.29 5.69 -9.77
N TYR A 80 -4.26 5.03 -10.31
CA TYR A 80 -3.13 4.53 -9.51
C TYR A 80 -2.41 5.68 -8.79
N GLU A 81 -2.29 6.83 -9.41
CA GLU A 81 -1.69 8.05 -8.83
C GLU A 81 -2.50 8.54 -7.63
N MET A 82 -3.83 8.45 -7.66
CA MET A 82 -4.65 8.76 -6.50
C MET A 82 -4.37 7.79 -5.34
N LEU A 83 -4.18 6.51 -5.62
CA LEU A 83 -3.77 5.54 -4.59
C LEU A 83 -2.37 5.83 -4.05
N LEU A 84 -1.42 6.25 -4.89
CA LEU A 84 -0.10 6.72 -4.45
C LEU A 84 -0.21 7.96 -3.57
N LYS A 85 -1.11 8.89 -3.90
CA LYS A 85 -1.37 10.06 -3.04
C LYS A 85 -1.86 9.64 -1.66
N VAL A 86 -2.82 8.72 -1.60
CA VAL A 86 -3.31 8.15 -0.34
C VAL A 86 -2.16 7.48 0.42
N PHE A 87 -1.33 6.68 -0.25
CA PHE A 87 -0.15 6.04 0.33
C PHE A 87 0.79 7.06 0.99
N TRP A 88 1.27 8.05 0.23
CA TRP A 88 2.23 9.04 0.74
C TRP A 88 1.69 9.88 1.90
N GLU A 89 0.42 10.24 1.84
CA GLU A 89 -0.21 11.13 2.82
C GLU A 89 -0.72 10.41 4.08
N SER A 90 -0.68 9.08 4.13
CA SER A 90 -1.24 8.29 5.24
C SER A 90 -0.20 7.82 6.26
N HIS A 91 1.10 7.93 5.97
CA HIS A 91 2.16 7.49 6.87
C HIS A 91 3.38 8.40 6.82
N ASP A 92 4.38 8.11 7.63
CA ASP A 92 5.71 8.76 7.56
C ASP A 92 6.69 7.85 6.80
N PRO A 93 7.00 8.13 5.53
CA PRO A 93 7.86 7.28 4.71
C PRO A 93 9.37 7.44 5.02
N THR A 94 9.74 8.19 6.05
CA THR A 94 11.15 8.48 6.38
C THR A 94 11.70 7.63 7.52
N GLN A 95 10.90 6.70 8.09
CA GLN A 95 11.23 6.00 9.34
C GLN A 95 12.06 4.71 9.18
N GLY A 96 12.37 4.28 7.97
CA GLY A 96 13.13 3.05 7.74
C GLY A 96 12.35 1.79 8.14
N MET A 97 12.96 0.92 8.94
CA MET A 97 12.34 -0.34 9.39
C MET A 97 11.40 -0.13 10.58
N ARG A 98 10.49 0.83 10.44
CA ARG A 98 9.59 1.25 11.51
C ARG A 98 8.44 2.08 10.95
N GLN A 99 7.29 2.08 11.64
CA GLN A 99 6.24 3.08 11.47
C GLN A 99 5.64 3.43 12.83
N GLY A 100 5.91 4.64 13.30
CA GLY A 100 5.48 5.11 14.62
C GLY A 100 6.00 4.22 15.76
N ASN A 101 5.10 3.59 16.51
CA ASN A 101 5.45 2.70 17.62
C ASN A 101 5.83 1.28 17.15
N ASP A 102 5.44 0.91 15.93
CA ASP A 102 5.70 -0.42 15.38
C ASP A 102 7.12 -0.49 14.82
N GLN A 103 7.96 -1.33 15.40
CA GLN A 103 9.37 -1.48 15.03
C GLN A 103 9.64 -2.87 14.45
N GLY A 104 10.33 -2.91 13.32
CA GLY A 104 10.72 -4.14 12.64
C GLY A 104 10.63 -4.00 11.10
N THR A 105 11.32 -4.90 10.40
CA THR A 105 11.37 -4.93 8.94
C THR A 105 9.99 -5.09 8.31
N GLN A 106 9.06 -5.74 9.01
CA GLN A 106 7.68 -5.95 8.57
C GLN A 106 6.87 -4.66 8.48
N TYR A 107 7.26 -3.60 9.17
CA TYR A 107 6.58 -2.30 9.18
C TYR A 107 7.22 -1.25 8.28
N ARG A 108 8.18 -1.66 7.42
CA ARG A 108 8.83 -0.74 6.49
C ARG A 108 7.89 -0.27 5.39
N SER A 109 8.16 0.92 4.90
CA SER A 109 7.45 1.49 3.76
C SER A 109 7.93 0.87 2.44
N ALA A 110 7.01 0.37 1.61
CA ALA A 110 7.34 -0.16 0.29
C ALA A 110 6.17 -0.03 -0.70
N ILE A 111 6.49 0.03 -1.99
CA ILE A 111 5.56 -0.05 -3.12
C ILE A 111 6.02 -1.21 -4.00
N PHE A 112 5.13 -2.17 -4.27
CA PHE A 112 5.40 -3.33 -5.11
C PHE A 112 4.70 -3.14 -6.45
N VAL A 113 5.48 -2.85 -7.49
CA VAL A 113 4.95 -2.42 -8.79
C VAL A 113 4.76 -3.59 -9.73
N GLN A 114 3.60 -3.64 -10.40
CA GLN A 114 3.20 -4.73 -11.29
C GLN A 114 3.83 -4.58 -12.69
N ASP A 115 4.00 -3.34 -13.14
CA ASP A 115 4.49 -2.99 -14.47
C ASP A 115 5.33 -1.70 -14.46
N GLU A 116 5.90 -1.34 -15.61
CA GLU A 116 6.73 -0.16 -15.77
C GLU A 116 5.95 1.16 -15.64
N ALA A 117 4.65 1.17 -15.94
CA ALA A 117 3.82 2.36 -15.77
C ALA A 117 3.64 2.66 -14.28
N GLN A 118 3.34 1.64 -13.47
CA GLN A 118 3.29 1.77 -12.01
C GLN A 118 4.64 2.19 -11.43
N ARG A 119 5.77 1.62 -11.94
CA ARG A 119 7.10 2.04 -11.51
C ARG A 119 7.34 3.52 -11.77
N ALA A 120 7.08 3.98 -12.99
CA ALA A 120 7.29 5.38 -13.36
C ALA A 120 6.44 6.34 -12.50
N ALA A 121 5.17 6.00 -12.25
CA ALA A 121 4.29 6.78 -11.39
C ALA A 121 4.77 6.79 -9.93
N ALA A 122 5.23 5.65 -9.40
CA ALA A 122 5.75 5.54 -8.04
C ALA A 122 7.02 6.38 -7.85
N GLU A 123 7.97 6.30 -8.78
CA GLU A 123 9.23 7.06 -8.76
C GLU A 123 8.97 8.58 -8.84
N MET A 124 8.10 9.00 -9.76
CA MET A 124 7.71 10.39 -9.92
C MET A 124 7.05 10.93 -8.63
N SER A 125 6.06 10.21 -8.10
CA SER A 125 5.36 10.62 -6.88
C SER A 125 6.29 10.68 -5.67
N LYS A 126 7.25 9.74 -5.56
CA LYS A 126 8.29 9.73 -4.52
C LYS A 126 9.14 11.00 -4.58
N ALA A 127 9.59 11.38 -5.78
CA ALA A 127 10.40 12.59 -5.96
C ALA A 127 9.62 13.87 -5.60
N MET A 128 8.34 13.95 -6.00
CA MET A 128 7.47 15.07 -5.67
C MET A 128 7.20 15.16 -4.16
N TYR A 129 6.88 14.04 -3.53
CA TYR A 129 6.61 14.01 -2.09
C TYR A 129 7.87 14.31 -1.26
N GLN A 130 9.03 13.82 -1.71
CA GLN A 130 10.31 14.16 -1.07
C GLN A 130 10.57 15.67 -1.08
N ALA A 131 10.24 16.36 -2.16
CA ALA A 131 10.41 17.81 -2.22
C ALA A 131 9.53 18.53 -1.17
N GLU A 132 8.28 18.09 -0.98
CA GLU A 132 7.38 18.66 0.02
C GLU A 132 7.83 18.31 1.47
N LEU A 133 8.25 17.06 1.69
CA LEU A 133 8.80 16.63 2.98
C LEU A 133 10.04 17.43 3.36
N THR A 134 10.94 17.69 2.41
CA THR A 134 12.15 18.50 2.63
C THR A 134 11.81 19.93 3.04
N LYS A 135 10.81 20.56 2.40
CA LYS A 135 10.30 21.89 2.79
C LYS A 135 9.73 21.88 4.22
N ALA A 136 9.13 20.78 4.63
CA ALA A 136 8.56 20.59 5.95
C ALA A 136 9.58 20.15 7.02
N GLY A 137 10.86 19.96 6.66
CA GLY A 137 11.95 19.60 7.59
C GLY A 137 12.07 18.09 7.86
N TYR A 138 11.43 17.24 7.07
CA TYR A 138 11.57 15.79 7.18
C TYR A 138 12.84 15.29 6.47
N SER A 139 13.29 14.10 6.88
CA SER A 139 14.44 13.41 6.27
C SER A 139 14.10 12.76 4.94
N THR A 140 15.08 12.02 4.39
CA THR A 140 14.94 11.32 3.11
C THR A 140 13.94 10.17 3.22
N ILE A 141 13.09 10.01 2.20
CA ILE A 141 12.16 8.89 2.06
C ILE A 141 12.94 7.58 1.98
N THR A 142 12.55 6.62 2.81
CA THR A 142 13.13 5.26 2.87
C THR A 142 12.28 4.21 2.15
N THR A 143 11.14 4.61 1.58
CA THR A 143 10.24 3.72 0.83
C THR A 143 10.98 2.98 -0.27
N GLU A 144 10.88 1.65 -0.27
CA GLU A 144 11.38 0.79 -1.34
C GLU A 144 10.37 0.76 -2.49
N ILE A 145 10.85 0.79 -3.75
CA ILE A 145 10.03 0.54 -4.95
C ILE A 145 10.57 -0.74 -5.57
N VAL A 146 9.78 -1.82 -5.52
CA VAL A 146 10.21 -3.18 -5.85
C VAL A 146 9.40 -3.72 -7.02
N GLY A 147 10.06 -4.31 -8.01
CA GLY A 147 9.46 -4.79 -9.26
C GLY A 147 9.76 -3.87 -10.43
N PRO A 148 9.13 -3.98 -11.62
CA PRO A 148 8.32 -5.13 -12.01
C PRO A 148 9.16 -6.37 -12.34
N PRO A 149 8.59 -7.58 -12.28
CA PRO A 149 7.31 -7.87 -11.69
C PRO A 149 7.33 -7.76 -10.15
N ALA A 150 6.19 -7.43 -9.55
CA ALA A 150 6.05 -7.47 -8.11
C ALA A 150 6.37 -8.88 -7.56
N PRO A 151 7.07 -9.00 -6.43
CA PRO A 151 7.28 -10.31 -5.80
C PRO A 151 5.94 -10.90 -5.34
N PRO A 152 5.86 -12.24 -5.13
CA PRO A 152 4.63 -12.89 -4.70
C PRO A 152 4.01 -12.24 -3.47
N PHE A 153 2.70 -12.01 -3.51
CA PHE A 153 1.89 -11.57 -2.37
C PHE A 153 1.30 -12.81 -1.69
N TYR A 154 1.59 -13.00 -0.43
CA TYR A 154 1.06 -14.08 0.40
C TYR A 154 -0.05 -13.53 1.29
N PHE A 155 -1.28 -14.01 1.12
CA PHE A 155 -2.40 -13.57 1.94
C PHE A 155 -2.17 -13.89 3.41
N ALA A 156 -2.44 -12.91 4.27
CA ALA A 156 -2.45 -13.13 5.70
C ALA A 156 -3.69 -13.95 6.11
N GLU A 157 -3.64 -14.48 7.32
CA GLU A 157 -4.68 -15.33 7.90
C GLU A 157 -6.04 -14.60 7.95
N ASP A 158 -7.15 -15.33 7.86
CA ASP A 158 -8.52 -14.80 7.79
C ASP A 158 -8.86 -13.81 8.90
N TYR A 159 -8.31 -14.01 10.11
CA TYR A 159 -8.58 -13.11 11.22
C TYR A 159 -7.93 -11.73 11.04
N HIS A 160 -6.93 -11.58 10.16
CA HIS A 160 -6.34 -10.31 9.80
C HIS A 160 -7.12 -9.58 8.71
N GLN A 161 -7.78 -10.30 7.80
CA GLN A 161 -8.53 -9.71 6.70
C GLN A 161 -9.66 -8.83 7.25
N GLN A 162 -9.67 -7.55 6.88
CA GLN A 162 -10.66 -6.56 7.33
C GLN A 162 -10.81 -6.52 8.87
N TYR A 163 -9.68 -6.60 9.56
CA TYR A 163 -9.62 -6.66 11.01
C TYR A 163 -10.43 -5.54 11.67
N LEU A 164 -10.32 -4.29 11.19
CA LEU A 164 -11.02 -3.14 11.79
C LEU A 164 -12.52 -3.06 11.45
N VAL A 165 -13.04 -3.92 10.56
CA VAL A 165 -14.49 -4.18 10.45
C VAL A 165 -14.94 -5.14 11.53
N LYS A 166 -14.18 -6.20 11.78
CA LYS A 166 -14.46 -7.23 12.80
C LYS A 166 -14.25 -6.70 14.22
N VAL A 167 -13.27 -5.81 14.40
CA VAL A 167 -12.87 -5.20 15.68
C VAL A 167 -12.80 -3.68 15.51
N PRO A 168 -13.93 -2.95 15.53
CA PRO A 168 -13.96 -1.52 15.21
C PRO A 168 -13.09 -0.62 16.10
N ASN A 169 -12.85 -1.03 17.35
CA ASN A 169 -11.99 -0.34 18.32
C ASN A 169 -10.58 -0.98 18.42
N GLY A 170 -10.21 -1.80 17.43
CA GLY A 170 -8.90 -2.43 17.36
C GLY A 170 -7.75 -1.45 17.14
N TYR A 171 -6.52 -1.95 17.27
CA TYR A 171 -5.32 -1.15 17.05
C TYR A 171 -5.28 -0.57 15.63
N CYS A 172 -5.23 0.75 15.53
CA CYS A 172 -5.22 1.48 14.27
C CYS A 172 -4.32 2.71 14.41
N PRO A 173 -2.99 2.53 14.37
CA PRO A 173 -2.06 3.64 14.46
C PRO A 173 -2.11 4.49 13.18
N HIS A 174 -2.15 5.80 13.34
CA HIS A 174 -1.99 6.77 12.25
C HIS A 174 -0.74 7.60 12.51
N HIS A 175 0.20 7.56 11.60
CA HIS A 175 1.48 8.24 11.72
C HIS A 175 1.76 9.15 10.52
N ALA A 176 0.71 9.72 9.92
CA ALA A 176 0.81 10.65 8.81
C ALA A 176 1.65 11.88 9.19
N THR A 177 2.51 12.34 8.27
CA THR A 177 3.33 13.55 8.46
C THR A 177 2.52 14.84 8.45
N GLY A 178 1.29 14.80 7.90
CA GLY A 178 0.48 15.98 7.60
C GLY A 178 0.89 16.72 6.32
N VAL A 179 2.03 16.37 5.72
CA VAL A 179 2.48 16.91 4.43
C VAL A 179 1.59 16.36 3.32
N LYS A 180 1.33 17.18 2.30
CA LYS A 180 0.49 16.81 1.16
C LYS A 180 1.28 16.88 -0.14
N LEU A 181 0.96 15.97 -1.07
CA LEU A 181 1.38 16.12 -2.46
C LEU A 181 0.73 17.35 -3.08
N PRO A 182 1.36 17.98 -4.09
CA PRO A 182 0.75 19.07 -4.84
C PRO A 182 -0.67 18.71 -5.33
N ALA A 183 -1.57 19.68 -5.32
CA ALA A 183 -2.99 19.44 -5.65
C ALA A 183 -3.21 18.94 -7.08
N ASP A 184 -2.30 19.27 -7.98
CA ASP A 184 -2.30 18.88 -9.39
C ASP A 184 -1.67 17.51 -9.66
N PHE A 185 -1.05 16.87 -8.67
CA PHE A 185 -0.43 15.55 -8.84
C PHE A 185 -1.42 14.50 -9.39
N ALA A 186 -2.64 14.43 -8.85
CA ALA A 186 -3.65 13.46 -9.28
C ALA A 186 -4.46 13.92 -10.50
N VAL A 187 -4.31 15.18 -10.94
CA VAL A 187 -5.00 15.75 -12.11
C VAL A 187 -4.12 15.70 -13.36
N ALA A 188 -2.80 15.64 -13.19
CA ALA A 188 -1.83 15.68 -14.29
C ALA A 188 -1.76 14.38 -15.12
N VAL A 189 -2.43 13.30 -14.67
CA VAL A 189 -2.50 12.05 -15.41
C VAL A 189 -3.88 11.93 -16.04
N GLU A 190 -3.96 12.20 -17.34
CA GLU A 190 -5.17 11.86 -18.11
C GLU A 190 -5.45 10.37 -17.96
N PRO A 191 -6.70 9.96 -17.70
CA PRO A 191 -7.04 8.54 -17.63
C PRO A 191 -6.63 7.90 -18.96
N ILE A 192 -5.87 6.79 -18.86
CA ILE A 192 -5.47 6.01 -20.03
C ILE A 192 -6.73 5.66 -20.78
N GLN A 193 -6.91 6.26 -21.96
CA GLN A 193 -8.03 5.93 -22.84
C GLN A 193 -7.76 4.53 -23.40
N TYR A 194 -8.41 3.54 -22.83
CA TYR A 194 -8.46 2.21 -23.45
C TYR A 194 -9.21 2.37 -24.79
N VAL A 195 -8.48 2.27 -25.88
CA VAL A 195 -9.06 2.16 -27.22
C VAL A 195 -9.87 0.87 -27.23
N LYS A 196 -11.18 0.98 -27.53
CA LYS A 196 -12.13 -0.13 -27.65
C LYS A 196 -11.74 -1.12 -28.74
#